data_3640316260ba75aeb8d5120f7e3bdb33
#
_entry.id   3640316260ba75aeb8d5120f7e3bdb33
#
_cell.length_a   1.000
_cell.length_b   1.000
_cell.length_c   1.000
_cell.angle_alpha   90.00
_cell.angle_beta   90.00
_cell.angle_gamma   90.00
#
_symmetry.space_group_name_H-M   'P 1'
#
loop_
_entity.id
_entity.type
_entity.pdbx_description
1 polymer ?
#
loop_
_entity_poly.entity_id
_entity_poly.type
_entity_poly.pdbx_seq_one_letter_code
_entity_poly.pdbx_strand_id
1 'polypeptide(L)'
;MTYTEWPGILLAWFDQNKRELPWRETKPRDPYHVWVSEIMLQQTRTEAVKPYFTSWMERFPTIEALAEADEADVLHQWQGLGYYSRARNLHKAALLMKESYGSAMPQGKEEIRTLPGIGDYTAGAILSMAFGKKEAAIDGNVLRVYARLYGIEDDILKTAGRKRITQLVCETLPDRAGDFNEALMDLGANVCIPKHPRCDTCPLSAFCEAFHQGRVEELPHRTKKKPQQELCAACAICIRDGKVLLHKRARTGMLASMWEFPMTLADTSGESRKLLEKELQGKAEQDLWRCTHIFTHRIWHMIAYEMGNIIVPAGEYQWFSAAEYQKIPLAGPHARLAAFVEKLL
;
A
#
# COMPACT_ATOMS: atom_id res chain seq x y z
N MET A 1 -7.91 28.78 -26.93
CA MET A 1 -7.69 27.32 -26.98
C MET A 1 -8.84 26.67 -26.20
N THR A 2 -9.55 25.77 -26.83
CA THR A 2 -10.68 25.08 -26.19
C THR A 2 -10.16 24.00 -25.24
N TYR A 3 -10.79 23.85 -24.09
CA TYR A 3 -10.44 22.80 -23.09
C TYR A 3 -10.56 21.35 -23.63
N THR A 4 -10.92 21.18 -24.90
CA THR A 4 -11.07 19.89 -25.60
C THR A 4 -9.77 19.38 -26.25
N GLU A 5 -8.72 20.20 -26.35
CA GLU A 5 -7.48 19.83 -27.06
C GLU A 5 -6.41 19.18 -26.17
N TRP A 6 -6.36 19.53 -24.89
CA TRP A 6 -5.29 19.08 -24.00
C TRP A 6 -5.22 17.54 -23.76
N PRO A 7 -6.32 16.76 -23.81
CA PRO A 7 -6.21 15.31 -23.69
C PRO A 7 -5.35 14.66 -24.76
N GLY A 8 -5.46 15.16 -26.01
CA GLY A 8 -4.63 14.72 -27.12
C GLY A 8 -3.15 15.07 -26.94
N ILE A 9 -2.85 16.26 -26.40
CA ILE A 9 -1.48 16.69 -26.09
C ILE A 9 -0.88 15.82 -24.98
N LEU A 10 -1.65 15.50 -23.94
CA LEU A 10 -1.21 14.60 -22.88
C LEU A 10 -0.90 13.20 -23.40
N LEU A 11 -1.75 12.65 -24.26
CA LEU A 11 -1.53 11.34 -24.89
C LEU A 11 -0.27 11.33 -25.78
N ALA A 12 -0.07 12.37 -26.59
CA ALA A 12 1.13 12.51 -27.41
C ALA A 12 2.41 12.59 -26.56
N TRP A 13 2.36 13.31 -25.44
CA TRP A 13 3.47 13.32 -24.46
C TRP A 13 3.67 11.94 -23.83
N PHE A 14 2.61 11.25 -23.45
CA PHE A 14 2.69 9.93 -22.85
C PHE A 14 3.32 8.90 -23.79
N ASP A 15 2.96 8.90 -25.06
CA ASP A 15 3.51 7.99 -26.06
C ASP A 15 5.05 8.09 -26.16
N GLN A 16 5.62 9.26 -25.86
CA GLN A 16 7.07 9.53 -25.89
C GLN A 16 7.76 9.38 -24.53
N ASN A 17 7.03 9.56 -23.42
CA ASN A 17 7.63 9.71 -22.08
C ASN A 17 7.12 8.67 -21.06
N LYS A 18 6.29 7.70 -21.47
CA LYS A 18 5.76 6.68 -20.57
C LYS A 18 6.86 5.89 -19.90
N ARG A 19 6.68 5.64 -18.61
CA ARG A 19 7.63 4.85 -17.82
C ARG A 19 7.62 3.39 -18.25
N GLU A 20 8.81 2.80 -18.31
CA GLU A 20 8.98 1.35 -18.43
C GLU A 20 8.75 0.71 -17.05
N LEU A 21 7.69 -0.08 -16.94
CA LEU A 21 7.28 -0.71 -15.70
C LEU A 21 6.95 -2.18 -15.97
N PRO A 22 7.36 -3.14 -15.08
CA PRO A 22 7.16 -4.56 -15.32
C PRO A 22 5.70 -4.94 -15.60
N TRP A 23 4.75 -4.27 -14.99
CA TRP A 23 3.30 -4.50 -15.20
C TRP A 23 2.74 -3.85 -16.47
N ARG A 24 3.59 -3.18 -17.27
CA ARG A 24 3.23 -2.55 -18.54
C ARG A 24 3.76 -3.28 -19.77
N GLU A 25 4.45 -4.41 -19.61
CA GLU A 25 5.16 -5.10 -20.69
C GLU A 25 4.23 -5.87 -21.63
N THR A 26 3.10 -6.40 -21.14
CA THR A 26 2.15 -7.16 -21.95
C THR A 26 1.29 -6.26 -22.84
N LYS A 27 0.96 -6.74 -24.04
CA LYS A 27 -0.02 -6.10 -24.96
C LYS A 27 -0.89 -7.17 -25.63
N PRO A 28 -2.20 -7.18 -25.41
CA PRO A 28 -2.95 -6.30 -24.49
C PRO A 28 -2.49 -6.45 -23.04
N ARG A 29 -2.80 -5.47 -22.20
CA ARG A 29 -2.49 -5.52 -20.76
C ARG A 29 -3.19 -6.70 -20.10
N ASP A 30 -2.44 -7.48 -19.34
CA ASP A 30 -3.03 -8.55 -18.53
C ASP A 30 -3.80 -7.94 -17.34
N PRO A 31 -5.10 -8.22 -17.19
CA PRO A 31 -5.90 -7.69 -16.10
C PRO A 31 -5.42 -8.11 -14.71
N TYR A 32 -4.79 -9.29 -14.59
CA TYR A 32 -4.17 -9.74 -13.34
C TYR A 32 -2.94 -8.87 -12.98
N HIS A 33 -2.08 -8.59 -13.95
CA HIS A 33 -0.92 -7.71 -13.77
C HIS A 33 -1.33 -6.29 -13.39
N VAL A 34 -2.35 -5.73 -14.07
CA VAL A 34 -2.90 -4.42 -13.72
C VAL A 34 -3.44 -4.43 -12.29
N TRP A 35 -4.27 -5.41 -11.93
CA TRP A 35 -4.86 -5.51 -10.61
C TRP A 35 -3.80 -5.60 -9.50
N VAL A 36 -2.86 -6.54 -9.60
CA VAL A 36 -1.82 -6.74 -8.59
C VAL A 36 -0.96 -5.49 -8.44
N SER A 37 -0.51 -4.89 -9.55
CA SER A 37 0.31 -3.68 -9.49
C SER A 37 -0.43 -2.50 -8.86
N GLU A 38 -1.70 -2.30 -9.22
CA GLU A 38 -2.52 -1.21 -8.65
C GLU A 38 -2.72 -1.37 -7.13
N ILE A 39 -2.92 -2.60 -6.65
CA ILE A 39 -3.00 -2.86 -5.22
C ILE A 39 -1.64 -2.67 -4.53
N MET A 40 -0.53 -3.09 -5.14
CA MET A 40 0.81 -2.87 -4.59
C MET A 40 1.19 -1.39 -4.52
N LEU A 41 0.81 -0.60 -5.51
CA LEU A 41 1.07 0.85 -5.60
C LEU A 41 0.27 1.69 -4.60
N GLN A 42 -0.79 1.14 -3.99
CA GLN A 42 -1.52 1.86 -2.94
C GLN A 42 -0.58 2.24 -1.79
N GLN A 43 -0.29 3.53 -1.63
CA GLN A 43 0.59 4.09 -0.58
C GLN A 43 2.05 3.55 -0.60
N THR A 44 2.49 2.95 -1.70
CA THR A 44 3.84 2.44 -1.89
C THR A 44 4.45 3.09 -3.14
N ARG A 45 5.73 3.46 -3.07
CA ARG A 45 6.43 4.10 -4.20
C ARG A 45 6.70 3.09 -5.31
N THR A 46 6.62 3.51 -6.55
CA THR A 46 6.82 2.69 -7.75
C THR A 46 8.11 1.86 -7.70
N GLU A 47 9.23 2.50 -7.37
CA GLU A 47 10.54 1.83 -7.33
C GLU A 47 10.59 0.71 -6.26
N ALA A 48 9.89 0.89 -5.15
CA ALA A 48 9.79 -0.15 -4.13
C ALA A 48 8.89 -1.30 -4.56
N VAL A 49 7.89 -1.06 -5.42
CA VAL A 49 6.96 -2.10 -5.91
C VAL A 49 7.59 -3.01 -6.95
N LYS A 50 8.48 -2.49 -7.82
CA LYS A 50 9.07 -3.25 -8.93
C LYS A 50 9.58 -4.65 -8.54
N PRO A 51 10.49 -4.80 -7.56
CA PRO A 51 11.02 -6.11 -7.18
C PRO A 51 9.94 -7.02 -6.57
N TYR A 52 8.98 -6.45 -5.82
CA TYR A 52 7.88 -7.23 -5.24
C TYR A 52 6.94 -7.76 -6.32
N PHE A 53 6.63 -6.94 -7.32
CA PHE A 53 5.77 -7.36 -8.43
C PHE A 53 6.41 -8.52 -9.22
N THR A 54 7.70 -8.41 -9.55
CA THR A 54 8.42 -9.48 -10.27
C THR A 54 8.40 -10.78 -9.46
N SER A 55 8.81 -10.73 -8.20
CA SER A 55 8.81 -11.91 -7.32
C SER A 55 7.40 -12.48 -7.07
N TRP A 56 6.37 -11.61 -7.03
CA TRP A 56 4.98 -12.04 -6.93
C TRP A 56 4.52 -12.81 -8.16
N MET A 57 4.85 -12.33 -9.37
CA MET A 57 4.48 -13.00 -10.62
C MET A 57 5.21 -14.33 -10.81
N GLU A 58 6.42 -14.47 -10.30
CA GLU A 58 7.12 -15.74 -10.26
C GLU A 58 6.45 -16.76 -9.34
N ARG A 59 5.95 -16.31 -8.17
CA ARG A 59 5.31 -17.19 -7.18
C ARG A 59 3.83 -17.47 -7.47
N PHE A 60 3.11 -16.45 -7.92
CA PHE A 60 1.66 -16.48 -8.19
C PHE A 60 1.38 -15.92 -9.59
N PRO A 61 1.71 -16.65 -10.66
CA PRO A 61 1.62 -16.13 -12.04
C PRO A 61 0.18 -15.90 -12.53
N THR A 62 -0.82 -16.48 -11.86
CA THR A 62 -2.24 -16.40 -12.27
C THR A 62 -3.15 -16.19 -11.07
N ILE A 63 -4.40 -15.76 -11.34
CA ILE A 63 -5.46 -15.66 -10.34
C ILE A 63 -5.68 -17.03 -9.66
N GLU A 64 -5.64 -18.11 -10.43
CA GLU A 64 -5.80 -19.48 -9.91
C GLU A 64 -4.66 -19.86 -8.97
N ALA A 65 -3.41 -19.62 -9.35
CA ALA A 65 -2.25 -19.90 -8.50
C ALA A 65 -2.30 -19.10 -7.18
N LEU A 66 -2.77 -17.85 -7.24
CA LEU A 66 -2.99 -17.04 -6.04
C LEU A 66 -4.14 -17.58 -5.17
N ALA A 67 -5.23 -18.04 -5.79
CA ALA A 67 -6.36 -18.60 -5.06
C ALA A 67 -6.03 -19.95 -4.37
N GLU A 68 -5.13 -20.75 -4.93
CA GLU A 68 -4.70 -22.04 -4.39
C GLU A 68 -3.61 -21.91 -3.32
N ALA A 69 -3.01 -20.74 -3.16
CA ALA A 69 -1.96 -20.53 -2.19
C ALA A 69 -2.50 -20.47 -0.75
N ASP A 70 -1.68 -20.87 0.21
CA ASP A 70 -1.98 -20.64 1.62
C ASP A 70 -1.86 -19.14 1.97
N GLU A 71 -2.77 -18.62 2.82
CA GLU A 71 -2.72 -17.21 3.26
C GLU A 71 -1.36 -16.85 3.87
N ALA A 72 -0.71 -17.78 4.54
CA ALA A 72 0.62 -17.57 5.13
C ALA A 72 1.68 -17.28 4.05
N ASP A 73 1.67 -18.02 2.94
CA ASP A 73 2.58 -17.81 1.79
C ASP A 73 2.33 -16.46 1.14
N VAL A 74 1.06 -16.10 0.95
CA VAL A 74 0.65 -14.80 0.37
C VAL A 74 1.15 -13.64 1.25
N LEU A 75 0.99 -13.73 2.57
CA LEU A 75 1.45 -12.73 3.51
C LEU A 75 2.98 -12.68 3.59
N HIS A 76 3.66 -13.83 3.50
CA HIS A 76 5.11 -13.90 3.46
C HIS A 76 5.67 -13.21 2.21
N GLN A 77 5.11 -13.50 1.03
CA GLN A 77 5.51 -12.87 -0.23
C GLN A 77 5.25 -11.34 -0.24
N TRP A 78 4.31 -10.86 0.57
CA TRP A 78 3.99 -9.44 0.75
C TRP A 78 4.84 -8.74 1.80
N GLN A 79 5.69 -9.48 2.52
CA GLN A 79 6.43 -8.95 3.66
C GLN A 79 7.35 -7.78 3.26
N GLY A 80 7.18 -6.64 3.94
CA GLY A 80 7.92 -5.41 3.66
C GLY A 80 7.12 -4.33 2.92
N LEU A 81 6.09 -4.68 2.14
CA LEU A 81 5.23 -3.70 1.47
C LEU A 81 4.28 -2.95 2.43
N GLY A 82 4.01 -3.52 3.61
CA GLY A 82 3.07 -2.95 4.57
C GLY A 82 1.60 -3.08 4.16
N TYR A 83 0.68 -2.59 5.02
CA TYR A 83 -0.77 -2.66 4.75
C TYR A 83 -1.23 -4.05 4.31
N TYR A 84 -0.96 -5.05 5.11
CA TYR A 84 -1.19 -6.48 4.81
C TYR A 84 -2.65 -6.85 4.51
N SER A 85 -3.61 -5.98 4.88
CA SER A 85 -5.01 -6.12 4.44
C SER A 85 -5.14 -6.14 2.92
N ARG A 86 -4.21 -5.49 2.19
CA ARG A 86 -4.18 -5.51 0.73
C ARG A 86 -3.90 -6.93 0.21
N ALA A 87 -2.87 -7.60 0.75
CA ALA A 87 -2.54 -8.97 0.39
C ALA A 87 -3.70 -9.95 0.71
N ARG A 88 -4.29 -9.81 1.90
CA ARG A 88 -5.47 -10.62 2.26
C ARG A 88 -6.66 -10.38 1.34
N ASN A 89 -6.90 -9.14 0.96
CA ASN A 89 -7.98 -8.82 0.02
C ASN A 89 -7.68 -9.36 -1.39
N LEU A 90 -6.42 -9.29 -1.86
CA LEU A 90 -6.01 -9.94 -3.11
C LEU A 90 -6.31 -11.45 -3.06
N HIS A 91 -5.90 -12.14 -2.00
CA HIS A 91 -6.15 -13.57 -1.86
C HIS A 91 -7.65 -13.90 -1.81
N LYS A 92 -8.43 -13.17 -1.00
CA LYS A 92 -9.89 -13.36 -0.93
C LYS A 92 -10.58 -13.07 -2.26
N ALA A 93 -10.14 -12.06 -3.00
CA ALA A 93 -10.68 -11.75 -4.31
C ALA A 93 -10.32 -12.83 -5.33
N ALA A 94 -9.11 -13.39 -5.28
CA ALA A 94 -8.71 -14.51 -6.12
C ALA A 94 -9.55 -15.77 -5.85
N LEU A 95 -9.81 -16.10 -4.58
CA LEU A 95 -10.70 -17.18 -4.18
C LEU A 95 -12.13 -16.99 -4.75
N LEU A 96 -12.68 -15.78 -4.61
CA LEU A 96 -14.00 -15.46 -5.15
C LEU A 96 -14.01 -15.53 -6.68
N MET A 97 -12.95 -15.07 -7.36
CA MET A 97 -12.85 -15.18 -8.81
C MET A 97 -12.74 -16.63 -9.27
N LYS A 98 -12.03 -17.48 -8.55
CA LYS A 98 -11.96 -18.92 -8.84
C LYS A 98 -13.33 -19.56 -8.70
N GLU A 99 -14.05 -19.27 -7.64
CA GLU A 99 -15.38 -19.85 -7.35
C GLU A 99 -16.46 -19.38 -8.33
N SER A 100 -16.51 -18.06 -8.62
CA SER A 100 -17.65 -17.44 -9.29
C SER A 100 -17.39 -17.06 -10.75
N TYR A 101 -16.12 -16.97 -11.18
CA TYR A 101 -15.74 -16.46 -12.50
C TYR A 101 -14.72 -17.35 -13.23
N GLY A 102 -14.50 -18.60 -12.76
CA GLY A 102 -13.57 -19.54 -13.40
C GLY A 102 -12.13 -19.03 -13.47
N SER A 103 -11.67 -18.37 -12.40
CA SER A 103 -10.34 -17.72 -12.30
C SER A 103 -10.10 -16.59 -13.33
N ALA A 104 -11.17 -16.03 -13.92
CA ALA A 104 -11.06 -14.88 -14.81
C ALA A 104 -11.44 -13.57 -14.09
N MET A 105 -10.82 -12.46 -14.50
CA MET A 105 -11.20 -11.15 -14.02
C MET A 105 -12.54 -10.73 -14.63
N PRO A 106 -13.58 -10.41 -13.81
CA PRO A 106 -14.85 -9.94 -14.35
C PRO A 106 -14.68 -8.62 -15.12
N GLN A 107 -15.50 -8.42 -16.14
CA GLN A 107 -15.43 -7.26 -17.01
C GLN A 107 -16.55 -6.23 -16.76
N GLY A 108 -17.51 -6.55 -15.90
CA GLY A 108 -18.57 -5.63 -15.47
C GLY A 108 -18.09 -4.75 -14.33
N LYS A 109 -18.43 -3.45 -14.36
CA LYS A 109 -18.04 -2.50 -13.31
C LYS A 109 -18.62 -2.90 -11.94
N GLU A 110 -19.87 -3.27 -11.92
CA GLU A 110 -20.53 -3.67 -10.67
C GLU A 110 -19.97 -5.00 -10.15
N GLU A 111 -19.69 -5.95 -11.04
CA GLU A 111 -19.09 -7.24 -10.67
C GLU A 111 -17.70 -7.07 -10.07
N ILE A 112 -16.82 -6.31 -10.74
CA ILE A 112 -15.44 -6.10 -10.29
C ILE A 112 -15.39 -5.36 -8.94
N ARG A 113 -16.35 -4.49 -8.65
CA ARG A 113 -16.48 -3.78 -7.38
C ARG A 113 -16.94 -4.65 -6.22
N THR A 114 -17.52 -5.83 -6.48
CA THR A 114 -17.83 -6.80 -5.41
C THR A 114 -16.59 -7.50 -4.87
N LEU A 115 -15.49 -7.47 -5.62
CA LEU A 115 -14.25 -8.14 -5.22
C LEU A 115 -13.59 -7.42 -4.03
N PRO A 116 -13.17 -8.17 -2.99
CA PRO A 116 -12.52 -7.61 -1.82
C PRO A 116 -11.32 -6.70 -2.17
N GLY A 117 -11.30 -5.48 -1.64
CA GLY A 117 -10.21 -4.53 -1.84
C GLY A 117 -10.25 -3.73 -3.14
N ILE A 118 -11.24 -3.94 -4.00
CA ILE A 118 -11.43 -3.19 -5.23
C ILE A 118 -12.48 -2.09 -5.01
N GLY A 119 -12.03 -0.84 -5.02
CA GLY A 119 -12.88 0.35 -5.04
C GLY A 119 -12.99 0.95 -6.45
N ASP A 120 -13.69 2.09 -6.56
CA ASP A 120 -13.93 2.78 -7.84
C ASP A 120 -12.64 3.06 -8.63
N TYR A 121 -11.57 3.46 -7.94
CA TYR A 121 -10.27 3.70 -8.56
C TYR A 121 -9.70 2.43 -9.21
N THR A 122 -9.57 1.35 -8.44
CA THR A 122 -8.97 0.10 -8.93
C THR A 122 -9.83 -0.53 -10.01
N ALA A 123 -11.16 -0.47 -9.88
CA ALA A 123 -12.09 -0.92 -10.92
C ALA A 123 -11.91 -0.13 -12.22
N GLY A 124 -11.85 1.21 -12.14
CA GLY A 124 -11.61 2.08 -13.28
C GLY A 124 -10.26 1.80 -13.95
N ALA A 125 -9.20 1.57 -13.18
CA ALA A 125 -7.87 1.23 -13.68
C ALA A 125 -7.89 -0.11 -14.46
N ILE A 126 -8.42 -1.18 -13.87
CA ILE A 126 -8.50 -2.49 -14.52
C ILE A 126 -9.36 -2.41 -15.80
N LEU A 127 -10.54 -1.81 -15.70
CA LEU A 127 -11.47 -1.72 -16.84
C LEU A 127 -10.91 -0.90 -17.99
N SER A 128 -10.23 0.20 -17.70
CA SER A 128 -9.67 1.05 -18.76
C SER A 128 -8.37 0.52 -19.32
N MET A 129 -7.43 0.09 -18.46
CA MET A 129 -6.09 -0.30 -18.89
C MET A 129 -6.03 -1.70 -19.50
N ALA A 130 -6.79 -2.68 -18.95
CA ALA A 130 -6.77 -4.05 -19.44
C ALA A 130 -7.90 -4.36 -20.45
N PHE A 131 -9.07 -3.77 -20.24
CA PHE A 131 -10.24 -4.07 -21.10
C PHE A 131 -10.61 -2.94 -22.07
N GLY A 132 -9.84 -1.84 -22.09
CA GLY A 132 -10.07 -0.71 -23.01
C GLY A 132 -11.40 0.02 -22.80
N LYS A 133 -12.05 -0.15 -21.65
CA LYS A 133 -13.32 0.52 -21.36
C LYS A 133 -13.12 2.00 -21.04
N LYS A 134 -14.10 2.81 -21.37
CA LYS A 134 -14.08 4.25 -21.10
C LYS A 134 -14.43 4.54 -19.65
N GLU A 135 -13.49 4.17 -18.75
CA GLU A 135 -13.63 4.31 -17.31
C GLU A 135 -12.50 5.16 -16.72
N ALA A 136 -12.85 6.03 -15.79
CA ALA A 136 -11.89 6.91 -15.11
C ALA A 136 -11.22 6.18 -13.93
N ALA A 137 -9.90 6.37 -13.79
CA ALA A 137 -9.10 5.92 -12.64
C ALA A 137 -8.56 7.13 -11.88
N ILE A 138 -9.23 7.54 -10.80
CA ILE A 138 -8.95 8.81 -10.11
C ILE A 138 -8.17 8.55 -8.81
N ASP A 139 -6.86 8.70 -8.87
CA ASP A 139 -5.94 8.62 -7.74
C ASP A 139 -5.58 10.01 -7.17
N GLY A 140 -4.65 10.06 -6.22
CA GLY A 140 -4.15 11.31 -5.66
C GLY A 140 -3.37 12.18 -6.66
N ASN A 141 -2.80 11.59 -7.72
CA ASN A 141 -2.12 12.33 -8.79
C ASN A 141 -3.14 13.01 -9.68
N VAL A 142 -4.15 12.27 -10.14
CA VAL A 142 -5.25 12.79 -10.95
C VAL A 142 -5.97 13.94 -10.24
N LEU A 143 -6.29 13.78 -8.96
CA LEU A 143 -6.91 14.84 -8.16
C LEU A 143 -6.05 16.11 -8.13
N ARG A 144 -4.73 15.98 -7.98
CA ARG A 144 -3.80 17.11 -7.97
C ARG A 144 -3.67 17.78 -9.33
N VAL A 145 -3.50 16.98 -10.38
CA VAL A 145 -3.36 17.48 -11.76
C VAL A 145 -4.60 18.27 -12.14
N TYR A 146 -5.79 17.71 -11.94
CA TYR A 146 -7.04 18.39 -12.28
C TYR A 146 -7.29 19.63 -11.41
N ALA A 147 -6.98 19.58 -10.12
CA ALA A 147 -7.11 20.74 -9.26
C ALA A 147 -6.26 21.93 -9.76
N ARG A 148 -5.02 21.66 -10.20
CA ARG A 148 -4.13 22.69 -10.75
C ARG A 148 -4.55 23.11 -12.16
N LEU A 149 -4.87 22.16 -13.03
CA LEU A 149 -5.25 22.41 -14.41
C LEU A 149 -6.47 23.32 -14.52
N TYR A 150 -7.47 23.09 -13.68
CA TYR A 150 -8.75 23.83 -13.67
C TYR A 150 -8.87 24.89 -12.55
N GLY A 151 -7.82 25.13 -11.78
CA GLY A 151 -7.83 26.11 -10.68
C GLY A 151 -8.86 25.79 -9.59
N ILE A 152 -9.08 24.51 -9.25
CA ILE A 152 -10.11 24.08 -8.29
C ILE A 152 -9.66 24.35 -6.87
N GLU A 153 -10.41 25.21 -6.17
CA GLU A 153 -10.15 25.62 -4.78
C GLU A 153 -10.81 24.70 -3.74
N ASP A 154 -11.76 23.86 -4.16
CA ASP A 154 -12.37 22.90 -3.26
C ASP A 154 -11.34 21.94 -2.68
N ASP A 155 -11.50 21.60 -1.39
CA ASP A 155 -10.69 20.57 -0.77
C ASP A 155 -10.89 19.22 -1.47
N ILE A 156 -9.83 18.71 -2.11
CA ILE A 156 -9.87 17.48 -2.90
C ILE A 156 -10.07 16.21 -2.06
N LEU A 157 -9.99 16.28 -0.74
CA LEU A 157 -10.30 15.16 0.17
C LEU A 157 -11.75 15.14 0.60
N LYS A 158 -12.50 16.24 0.38
CA LYS A 158 -13.93 16.32 0.68
C LYS A 158 -14.78 15.88 -0.51
N THR A 159 -15.99 15.43 -0.21
CA THR A 159 -16.93 14.90 -1.22
C THR A 159 -17.19 15.87 -2.35
N ALA A 160 -17.36 17.17 -2.07
CA ALA A 160 -17.64 18.19 -3.09
C ALA A 160 -16.48 18.32 -4.09
N GLY A 161 -15.24 18.51 -3.61
CA GLY A 161 -14.06 18.64 -4.46
C GLY A 161 -13.81 17.36 -5.28
N ARG A 162 -13.93 16.18 -4.65
CA ARG A 162 -13.84 14.90 -5.37
C ARG A 162 -14.88 14.76 -6.46
N LYS A 163 -16.15 15.05 -6.17
CA LYS A 163 -17.24 14.95 -7.14
C LYS A 163 -17.01 15.86 -8.34
N ARG A 164 -16.62 17.13 -8.10
CA ARG A 164 -16.30 18.08 -9.17
C ARG A 164 -15.17 17.57 -10.06
N ILE A 165 -14.07 17.11 -9.48
CA ILE A 165 -12.94 16.57 -10.26
C ILE A 165 -13.36 15.30 -11.01
N THR A 166 -14.10 14.40 -10.38
CA THR A 166 -14.59 13.18 -11.03
C THR A 166 -15.42 13.51 -12.26
N GLN A 167 -16.32 14.50 -12.18
CA GLN A 167 -17.11 14.94 -13.31
C GLN A 167 -16.23 15.45 -14.46
N LEU A 168 -15.26 16.33 -14.17
CA LEU A 168 -14.34 16.84 -15.17
C LEU A 168 -13.49 15.75 -15.83
N VAL A 169 -13.03 14.77 -15.06
CA VAL A 169 -12.29 13.62 -15.61
C VAL A 169 -13.18 12.83 -16.57
N CYS A 170 -14.42 12.54 -16.21
CA CYS A 170 -15.35 11.82 -17.09
C CYS A 170 -15.68 12.59 -18.37
N GLU A 171 -15.83 13.92 -18.29
CA GLU A 171 -16.10 14.78 -19.44
C GLU A 171 -14.92 14.86 -20.42
N THR A 172 -13.69 14.76 -19.93
CA THR A 172 -12.47 14.89 -20.73
C THR A 172 -11.83 13.56 -21.11
N LEU A 173 -12.40 12.43 -20.66
CA LEU A 173 -11.86 11.09 -20.87
C LEU A 173 -11.96 10.71 -22.37
N PRO A 174 -10.84 10.51 -23.08
CA PRO A 174 -10.85 10.13 -24.49
C PRO A 174 -11.12 8.62 -24.66
N ASP A 175 -11.21 8.18 -25.92
CA ASP A 175 -11.40 6.75 -26.21
C ASP A 175 -10.20 5.88 -25.80
N ARG A 176 -8.96 6.42 -25.82
CA ARG A 176 -7.76 5.79 -25.24
C ARG A 176 -7.74 5.98 -23.72
N ALA A 177 -8.82 5.60 -23.02
CA ALA A 177 -9.01 5.88 -21.60
C ALA A 177 -7.93 5.27 -20.70
N GLY A 178 -7.46 4.05 -20.99
CA GLY A 178 -6.39 3.39 -20.24
C GLY A 178 -5.07 4.16 -20.33
N ASP A 179 -4.64 4.51 -21.54
CA ASP A 179 -3.42 5.31 -21.76
C ASP A 179 -3.54 6.71 -21.13
N PHE A 180 -4.73 7.30 -21.18
CA PHE A 180 -4.98 8.62 -20.59
C PHE A 180 -4.90 8.60 -19.05
N ASN A 181 -5.48 7.59 -18.41
CA ASN A 181 -5.35 7.40 -16.96
C ASN A 181 -3.88 7.20 -16.55
N GLU A 182 -3.13 6.34 -17.27
CA GLU A 182 -1.69 6.15 -17.03
C GLU A 182 -0.90 7.45 -17.28
N ALA A 183 -1.24 8.21 -18.32
CA ALA A 183 -0.61 9.49 -18.63
C ALA A 183 -0.77 10.54 -17.52
N LEU A 184 -1.97 10.65 -16.94
CA LEU A 184 -2.24 11.52 -15.80
C LEU A 184 -1.44 11.09 -14.55
N MET A 185 -1.33 9.79 -14.31
CA MET A 185 -0.54 9.26 -13.20
C MET A 185 0.95 9.55 -13.41
N ASP A 186 1.48 9.33 -14.63
CA ASP A 186 2.88 9.59 -14.96
C ASP A 186 3.21 11.09 -14.93
N LEU A 187 2.33 11.94 -15.44
CA LEU A 187 2.46 13.39 -15.32
C LEU A 187 2.49 13.83 -13.86
N GLY A 188 1.57 13.30 -13.04
CA GLY A 188 1.53 13.59 -11.62
C GLY A 188 2.75 13.09 -10.84
N ALA A 189 3.29 11.94 -11.22
CA ALA A 189 4.45 11.37 -10.54
C ALA A 189 5.78 12.08 -10.90
N ASN A 190 5.93 12.55 -12.14
CA ASN A 190 7.21 13.01 -12.67
C ASN A 190 7.28 14.51 -12.94
N VAL A 191 6.18 15.16 -13.28
CA VAL A 191 6.14 16.57 -13.71
C VAL A 191 5.32 17.42 -12.72
N CYS A 192 4.01 17.14 -12.61
CA CYS A 192 3.11 17.85 -11.71
C CYS A 192 3.21 17.31 -10.26
N ILE A 193 4.43 17.24 -9.72
CA ILE A 193 4.71 16.71 -8.38
C ILE A 193 4.13 17.61 -7.26
N PRO A 194 3.98 17.09 -6.02
CA PRO A 194 3.32 17.84 -4.94
C PRO A 194 3.97 19.16 -4.57
N LYS A 195 5.32 19.20 -4.50
CA LYS A 195 6.12 20.39 -4.19
C LYS A 195 7.07 20.66 -5.35
N HIS A 196 7.23 21.92 -5.71
CA HIS A 196 8.12 22.37 -6.82
C HIS A 196 7.84 21.62 -8.13
N PRO A 197 6.58 21.68 -8.66
CA PRO A 197 6.25 21.04 -9.92
C PRO A 197 7.08 21.60 -11.07
N ARG A 198 7.39 20.77 -12.05
CA ARG A 198 8.22 21.11 -13.21
C ARG A 198 7.37 21.73 -14.32
N CYS A 199 6.83 22.92 -14.06
CA CYS A 199 5.88 23.56 -14.97
C CYS A 199 6.49 23.97 -16.32
N ASP A 200 7.79 24.27 -16.35
CA ASP A 200 8.51 24.65 -17.57
C ASP A 200 8.59 23.49 -18.60
N THR A 201 8.55 22.25 -18.13
CA THR A 201 8.57 21.05 -18.99
C THR A 201 7.19 20.36 -19.08
N CYS A 202 6.16 20.98 -18.51
CA CYS A 202 4.82 20.38 -18.47
C CYS A 202 4.12 20.53 -19.82
N PRO A 203 3.65 19.44 -20.46
CA PRO A 203 2.93 19.50 -21.73
C PRO A 203 1.61 20.27 -21.63
N LEU A 204 1.08 20.43 -20.41
CA LEU A 204 -0.21 21.08 -20.14
C LEU A 204 -0.06 22.51 -19.59
N SER A 205 1.15 23.09 -19.56
CA SER A 205 1.38 24.43 -18.97
C SER A 205 0.52 25.51 -19.62
N ALA A 206 0.34 25.46 -20.95
CA ALA A 206 -0.48 26.41 -21.69
C ALA A 206 -1.99 26.35 -21.37
N PHE A 207 -2.45 25.31 -20.70
CA PHE A 207 -3.86 25.11 -20.30
C PHE A 207 -4.05 25.21 -18.78
N CYS A 208 -2.95 25.36 -18.03
CA CYS A 208 -2.98 25.20 -16.57
C CYS A 208 -3.33 26.52 -15.87
N GLU A 209 -4.54 26.59 -15.32
CA GLU A 209 -5.03 27.78 -14.61
C GLU A 209 -4.15 28.14 -13.40
N ALA A 210 -3.75 27.14 -12.58
CA ALA A 210 -2.86 27.39 -11.45
C ALA A 210 -1.49 27.93 -11.87
N PHE A 211 -0.97 27.54 -13.03
CA PHE A 211 0.30 28.05 -13.55
C PHE A 211 0.16 29.51 -13.98
N HIS A 212 -0.89 29.84 -14.76
CA HIS A 212 -1.15 31.21 -15.21
C HIS A 212 -1.37 32.19 -14.04
N GLN A 213 -1.98 31.69 -12.97
CA GLN A 213 -2.22 32.50 -11.75
C GLN A 213 -1.05 32.51 -10.75
N GLY A 214 0.05 31.77 -11.01
CA GLY A 214 1.17 31.64 -10.07
C GLY A 214 0.85 30.85 -8.80
N ARG A 215 -0.21 30.02 -8.79
CA ARG A 215 -0.77 29.33 -7.62
C ARG A 215 -0.50 27.82 -7.56
N VAL A 216 0.48 27.31 -8.30
CA VAL A 216 0.78 25.87 -8.37
C VAL A 216 1.19 25.25 -7.04
N GLU A 217 1.78 26.05 -6.12
CA GLU A 217 2.18 25.58 -4.77
C GLU A 217 1.02 25.61 -3.78
N GLU A 218 0.01 26.46 -4.01
CA GLU A 218 -1.18 26.55 -3.16
C GLU A 218 -2.15 25.40 -3.42
N LEU A 219 -2.27 24.99 -4.69
CA LEU A 219 -3.20 23.94 -5.12
C LEU A 219 -2.52 22.56 -5.20
N PRO A 220 -3.24 21.49 -4.85
CA PRO A 220 -4.62 21.44 -4.39
C PRO A 220 -4.77 21.76 -2.90
N HIS A 221 -5.90 22.32 -2.50
CA HIS A 221 -6.25 22.43 -1.10
C HIS A 221 -6.55 21.06 -0.50
N ARG A 222 -6.03 20.81 0.71
CA ARG A 222 -6.22 19.56 1.45
C ARG A 222 -6.35 19.83 2.95
N THR A 223 -7.35 19.25 3.57
CA THR A 223 -7.44 19.19 5.02
C THR A 223 -6.17 18.54 5.61
N LYS A 224 -5.55 19.23 6.57
CA LYS A 224 -4.37 18.68 7.27
C LYS A 224 -4.73 17.37 7.96
N LYS A 225 -3.86 16.37 7.85
CA LYS A 225 -4.02 15.11 8.60
C LYS A 225 -3.89 15.38 10.09
N LYS A 226 -4.66 14.65 10.89
CA LYS A 226 -4.47 14.64 12.35
C LYS A 226 -3.04 14.18 12.67
N PRO A 227 -2.42 14.70 13.75
CA PRO A 227 -1.12 14.21 14.19
C PRO A 227 -1.19 12.71 14.50
N GLN A 228 -0.08 12.01 14.28
CA GLN A 228 0.04 10.60 14.59
C GLN A 228 0.09 10.41 16.12
N GLN A 229 -0.54 9.34 16.60
CA GLN A 229 -0.42 8.92 17.99
C GLN A 229 0.95 8.29 18.21
N GLU A 230 1.70 8.78 19.17
CA GLU A 230 2.98 8.18 19.59
C GLU A 230 2.75 7.21 20.74
N LEU A 231 3.34 6.02 20.68
CA LEU A 231 3.25 4.99 21.70
C LEU A 231 4.61 4.35 21.93
N CYS A 232 4.89 3.98 23.17
CA CYS A 232 6.03 3.18 23.53
C CYS A 232 5.66 1.70 23.47
N ALA A 233 6.48 0.90 22.79
CA ALA A 233 6.32 -0.54 22.64
C ALA A 233 7.44 -1.26 23.36
N ALA A 234 7.12 -2.05 24.40
CA ALA A 234 8.04 -2.96 25.03
C ALA A 234 7.90 -4.33 24.37
N CYS A 235 9.01 -4.87 23.84
CA CYS A 235 9.08 -6.18 23.19
C CYS A 235 9.91 -7.13 24.05
N ALA A 236 9.52 -8.42 24.11
CA ALA A 236 10.30 -9.45 24.82
C ALA A 236 11.16 -10.26 23.84
N ILE A 237 12.44 -10.39 24.16
CA ILE A 237 13.34 -11.39 23.56
C ILE A 237 13.46 -12.52 24.58
N CYS A 238 12.71 -13.61 24.34
CA CYS A 238 12.76 -14.82 25.14
C CYS A 238 13.42 -15.92 24.32
N ILE A 239 14.56 -16.40 24.74
CA ILE A 239 15.32 -17.48 24.10
C ILE A 239 15.36 -18.69 25.00
N ARG A 240 15.03 -19.88 24.47
CA ARG A 240 15.13 -21.17 25.15
C ARG A 240 15.52 -22.26 24.16
N ASP A 241 16.55 -23.03 24.46
CA ASP A 241 17.00 -24.15 23.61
C ASP A 241 17.20 -23.76 22.12
N GLY A 242 17.81 -22.59 21.84
CA GLY A 242 18.04 -22.09 20.51
C GLY A 242 16.76 -21.66 19.75
N LYS A 243 15.65 -21.44 20.46
CA LYS A 243 14.37 -20.98 19.90
C LYS A 243 13.94 -19.68 20.55
N VAL A 244 13.21 -18.85 19.78
CA VAL A 244 12.59 -17.62 20.28
C VAL A 244 11.09 -17.79 20.44
N LEU A 245 10.53 -17.13 21.45
CA LEU A 245 9.08 -17.07 21.64
C LEU A 245 8.48 -15.98 20.75
N LEU A 246 7.51 -16.36 19.92
CA LEU A 246 6.69 -15.43 19.15
C LEU A 246 5.21 -15.57 19.52
N HIS A 247 4.48 -14.49 19.31
CA HIS A 247 3.04 -14.39 19.50
C HIS A 247 2.36 -14.12 18.18
N LYS A 248 1.26 -14.81 17.89
CA LYS A 248 0.46 -14.55 16.72
C LYS A 248 -0.65 -13.57 17.04
N ARG A 249 -0.67 -12.45 16.33
CA ARG A 249 -1.70 -11.42 16.51
C ARG A 249 -3.08 -11.92 16.13
N ALA A 250 -4.10 -11.35 16.77
CA ALA A 250 -5.49 -11.65 16.47
C ALA A 250 -5.82 -11.47 14.95
N ARG A 251 -6.86 -12.15 14.50
CA ARG A 251 -7.30 -12.11 13.08
C ARG A 251 -7.84 -10.76 12.63
N THR A 252 -8.02 -9.81 13.54
CA THR A 252 -8.53 -8.45 13.28
C THR A 252 -7.60 -7.39 13.85
N GLY A 253 -7.70 -6.16 13.35
CA GLY A 253 -6.89 -5.04 13.83
C GLY A 253 -5.59 -4.84 13.04
N MET A 254 -4.68 -4.05 13.62
CA MET A 254 -3.42 -3.70 12.97
C MET A 254 -2.46 -4.91 12.96
N LEU A 255 -1.84 -5.20 11.80
CA LEU A 255 -0.93 -6.33 11.60
C LEU A 255 -1.59 -7.69 11.94
N ALA A 256 -2.89 -7.83 11.68
CA ALA A 256 -3.67 -9.02 11.99
C ALA A 256 -3.06 -10.30 11.42
N SER A 257 -3.17 -11.41 12.15
CA SER A 257 -2.66 -12.76 11.82
C SER A 257 -1.14 -12.85 11.57
N MET A 258 -0.38 -11.79 11.82
CA MET A 258 1.08 -11.80 11.70
C MET A 258 1.72 -12.24 13.03
N TRP A 259 2.92 -12.80 12.91
CA TRP A 259 3.73 -13.12 14.06
C TRP A 259 4.53 -11.90 14.52
N GLU A 260 4.76 -11.81 15.82
CA GLU A 260 5.53 -10.75 16.46
C GLU A 260 6.27 -11.29 17.69
N PHE A 261 7.34 -10.62 18.11
CA PHE A 261 7.85 -10.82 19.48
C PHE A 261 6.78 -10.37 20.45
N PRO A 262 6.57 -11.06 21.59
CA PRO A 262 5.59 -10.63 22.59
C PRO A 262 5.78 -9.15 22.92
N MET A 263 4.72 -8.36 22.85
CA MET A 263 4.82 -6.91 23.01
C MET A 263 3.60 -6.29 23.67
N THR A 264 3.84 -5.21 24.38
CA THR A 264 2.79 -4.35 24.95
C THR A 264 2.99 -2.90 24.51
N LEU A 265 1.89 -2.15 24.49
CA LEU A 265 1.86 -0.74 24.10
C LEU A 265 1.34 0.10 25.26
N ALA A 266 1.98 1.26 25.50
CA ALA A 266 1.50 2.27 26.44
C ALA A 266 2.00 3.66 26.02
N ASP A 267 1.55 4.71 26.72
CA ASP A 267 1.99 6.09 26.44
C ASP A 267 3.44 6.32 26.89
N THR A 268 3.93 5.55 27.84
CA THR A 268 5.31 5.64 28.34
C THR A 268 6.06 4.30 28.26
N SER A 269 7.38 4.36 28.13
CA SER A 269 8.22 3.15 28.11
C SER A 269 8.18 2.37 29.43
N GLY A 270 8.05 3.08 30.56
CA GLY A 270 7.92 2.45 31.88
C GLY A 270 6.63 1.66 32.06
N GLU A 271 5.52 2.19 31.54
CA GLU A 271 4.22 1.50 31.57
C GLU A 271 4.21 0.30 30.63
N SER A 272 4.67 0.46 29.38
CA SER A 272 4.71 -0.66 28.43
C SER A 272 5.59 -1.79 28.95
N ARG A 273 6.74 -1.49 29.57
CA ARG A 273 7.60 -2.49 30.21
C ARG A 273 6.87 -3.24 31.35
N LYS A 274 6.20 -2.52 32.27
CA LYS A 274 5.44 -3.14 33.37
C LYS A 274 4.30 -4.04 32.87
N LEU A 275 3.61 -3.62 31.81
CA LEU A 275 2.57 -4.44 31.18
C LEU A 275 3.16 -5.74 30.60
N LEU A 276 4.31 -5.65 29.93
CA LEU A 276 5.01 -6.82 29.36
C LEU A 276 5.45 -7.79 30.46
N GLU A 277 6.06 -7.28 31.54
CA GLU A 277 6.48 -8.07 32.72
C GLU A 277 5.29 -8.78 33.38
N LYS A 278 4.14 -8.10 33.46
CA LYS A 278 2.90 -8.67 33.98
C LYS A 278 2.33 -9.76 33.07
N GLU A 279 2.32 -9.52 31.74
CA GLU A 279 1.78 -10.46 30.76
C GLU A 279 2.57 -11.76 30.74
N LEU A 280 3.89 -11.66 30.68
CA LEU A 280 4.80 -12.84 30.65
C LEU A 280 5.18 -13.36 32.02
N GLN A 281 4.70 -12.77 33.12
CA GLN A 281 5.02 -13.09 34.51
C GLN A 281 6.55 -13.23 34.71
N GLY A 282 7.31 -12.39 34.05
CA GLY A 282 8.77 -12.37 34.05
C GLY A 282 9.31 -10.97 34.30
N LYS A 283 10.60 -10.84 34.41
CA LYS A 283 11.28 -9.55 34.59
C LYS A 283 12.03 -9.18 33.32
N ALA A 284 11.86 -7.95 32.87
CA ALA A 284 12.65 -7.39 31.77
C ALA A 284 14.05 -7.03 32.36
N GLU A 285 15.09 -7.66 31.85
CA GLU A 285 16.45 -7.50 32.37
C GLU A 285 17.17 -6.38 31.64
N GLN A 286 17.77 -6.66 30.52
CA GLN A 286 18.57 -5.74 29.74
C GLN A 286 17.80 -5.22 28.51
N ASP A 287 17.97 -3.92 28.21
CA ASP A 287 17.57 -3.29 26.98
C ASP A 287 18.59 -3.65 25.89
N LEU A 288 18.19 -4.46 24.93
CA LEU A 288 19.07 -5.00 23.90
C LEU A 288 18.94 -4.28 22.56
N TRP A 289 17.76 -3.69 22.27
CA TRP A 289 17.49 -3.12 20.96
C TRP A 289 16.44 -2.02 21.02
N ARG A 290 16.62 -1.01 20.16
CA ARG A 290 15.68 0.11 20.04
C ARG A 290 15.43 0.46 18.59
N CYS A 291 14.19 0.85 18.26
CA CYS A 291 13.81 1.31 16.93
C CYS A 291 12.57 2.21 17.02
N THR A 292 12.49 3.18 16.12
CA THR A 292 11.24 3.91 15.85
C THR A 292 10.61 3.38 14.57
N HIS A 293 9.35 2.98 14.64
CA HIS A 293 8.59 2.55 13.47
C HIS A 293 7.40 3.48 13.26
N ILE A 294 7.29 4.03 12.04
CA ILE A 294 6.27 5.01 11.66
C ILE A 294 5.23 4.34 10.79
N PHE A 295 4.00 4.26 11.30
CA PHE A 295 2.82 3.88 10.54
C PHE A 295 2.08 5.14 10.05
N THR A 296 1.04 5.00 9.25
CA THR A 296 0.25 6.14 8.77
C THR A 296 -0.43 6.93 9.89
N HIS A 297 -0.87 6.24 10.96
CA HIS A 297 -1.66 6.86 12.05
C HIS A 297 -1.00 6.78 13.42
N ARG A 298 0.14 6.08 13.55
CA ARG A 298 0.84 5.83 14.81
C ARG A 298 2.34 5.84 14.60
N ILE A 299 3.07 6.16 15.66
CA ILE A 299 4.50 5.97 15.77
C ILE A 299 4.74 5.06 16.97
N TRP A 300 5.53 4.00 16.76
CA TRP A 300 5.96 3.13 17.85
C TRP A 300 7.44 3.37 18.16
N HIS A 301 7.72 3.76 19.40
CA HIS A 301 9.07 3.76 19.97
C HIS A 301 9.30 2.42 20.64
N MET A 302 9.97 1.52 19.95
CA MET A 302 10.14 0.13 20.34
C MET A 302 11.42 -0.06 21.13
N ILE A 303 11.33 -0.76 22.26
CA ILE A 303 12.46 -1.21 23.08
C ILE A 303 12.29 -2.70 23.28
N ALA A 304 13.32 -3.49 22.94
CA ALA A 304 13.32 -4.92 23.16
C ALA A 304 14.20 -5.26 24.37
N TYR A 305 13.64 -6.02 25.29
CA TYR A 305 14.26 -6.45 26.52
C TYR A 305 14.54 -7.95 26.49
N GLU A 306 15.70 -8.35 27.02
CA GLU A 306 15.93 -9.73 27.38
C GLU A 306 14.99 -10.12 28.54
N MET A 307 14.33 -11.26 28.42
CA MET A 307 13.42 -11.78 29.43
C MET A 307 13.67 -13.28 29.67
N GLY A 308 14.21 -13.58 30.84
CA GLY A 308 14.32 -14.94 31.38
C GLY A 308 13.14 -15.29 32.30
N ASN A 309 13.04 -16.57 32.67
CA ASN A 309 12.09 -17.09 33.66
C ASN A 309 10.65 -16.64 33.48
N ILE A 310 10.14 -16.71 32.23
CA ILE A 310 8.77 -16.31 31.85
C ILE A 310 7.79 -17.48 32.00
N ILE A 311 6.53 -17.13 32.24
CA ILE A 311 5.39 -18.04 32.08
C ILE A 311 4.68 -17.65 30.77
N VAL A 312 4.69 -18.55 29.79
CA VAL A 312 4.01 -18.31 28.51
C VAL A 312 2.51 -18.27 28.75
N PRO A 313 1.82 -17.17 28.41
CA PRO A 313 0.39 -17.06 28.61
C PRO A 313 -0.38 -18.08 27.75
N ALA A 314 -1.63 -18.35 28.12
CA ALA A 314 -2.56 -19.03 27.24
C ALA A 314 -2.82 -18.15 26.01
N GLY A 315 -2.78 -18.74 24.80
CA GLY A 315 -2.96 -18.02 23.56
C GLY A 315 -2.09 -18.55 22.42
N GLU A 316 -2.00 -17.79 21.34
CA GLU A 316 -1.22 -18.18 20.17
C GLU A 316 0.27 -17.82 20.31
N TYR A 317 0.94 -18.40 21.31
CA TYR A 317 2.38 -18.30 21.53
C TYR A 317 3.07 -19.59 21.08
N GLN A 318 4.19 -19.47 20.39
CA GLN A 318 4.96 -20.62 19.92
C GLN A 318 6.47 -20.31 19.92
N TRP A 319 7.27 -21.35 20.19
CA TRP A 319 8.72 -21.31 20.10
C TRP A 319 9.19 -21.68 18.69
N PHE A 320 10.00 -20.82 18.07
CA PHE A 320 10.53 -20.98 16.73
C PHE A 320 12.05 -20.99 16.73
N SER A 321 12.66 -21.90 15.99
CA SER A 321 14.06 -21.80 15.59
C SER A 321 14.26 -20.70 14.55
N ALA A 322 15.50 -20.26 14.33
CA ALA A 322 15.82 -19.26 13.32
C ALA A 322 15.32 -19.68 11.91
N ALA A 323 15.48 -20.95 11.55
CA ALA A 323 15.04 -21.49 10.25
C ALA A 323 13.50 -21.54 10.10
N GLU A 324 12.76 -21.65 11.20
CA GLU A 324 11.29 -21.70 11.20
C GLU A 324 10.68 -20.30 11.10
N TYR A 325 11.15 -19.33 11.90
CA TYR A 325 10.52 -18.01 11.88
C TYR A 325 10.86 -17.18 10.64
N GLN A 326 11.93 -17.51 9.92
CA GLN A 326 12.21 -16.92 8.60
C GLN A 326 11.14 -17.26 7.55
N LYS A 327 10.37 -18.33 7.75
CA LYS A 327 9.32 -18.81 6.84
C LYS A 327 7.92 -18.31 7.18
N ILE A 328 7.77 -17.62 8.30
CA ILE A 328 6.46 -17.12 8.74
C ILE A 328 6.33 -15.60 8.53
N PRO A 329 5.10 -15.08 8.34
CA PRO A 329 4.88 -13.66 8.13
C PRO A 329 5.11 -12.89 9.44
N LEU A 330 6.26 -12.24 9.57
CA LEU A 330 6.57 -11.32 10.66
C LEU A 330 6.02 -9.93 10.40
N ALA A 331 5.43 -9.31 11.43
CA ALA A 331 5.05 -7.91 11.38
C ALA A 331 6.29 -7.03 11.08
N GLY A 332 6.16 -6.05 10.16
CA GLY A 332 7.28 -5.30 9.63
C GLY A 332 8.27 -4.73 10.66
N PRO A 333 7.84 -4.09 11.78
CA PRO A 333 8.76 -3.67 12.84
C PRO A 333 9.48 -4.83 13.52
N HIS A 334 8.83 -5.99 13.64
CA HIS A 334 9.40 -7.20 14.26
C HIS A 334 10.36 -7.94 13.34
N ALA A 335 10.26 -7.80 12.03
CA ALA A 335 11.25 -8.34 11.09
C ALA A 335 12.64 -7.70 11.30
N ARG A 336 12.69 -6.40 11.68
CA ARG A 336 13.96 -5.74 12.02
C ARG A 336 14.53 -6.26 13.35
N LEU A 337 13.65 -6.53 14.32
CA LEU A 337 14.06 -7.13 15.60
C LEU A 337 14.55 -8.57 15.38
N ALA A 338 13.89 -9.34 14.51
CA ALA A 338 14.31 -10.70 14.16
C ALA A 338 15.74 -10.73 13.60
N ALA A 339 16.07 -9.82 12.68
CA ALA A 339 17.43 -9.72 12.14
C ALA A 339 18.50 -9.36 13.19
N PHE A 340 18.11 -8.74 14.31
CA PHE A 340 18.99 -8.56 15.45
C PHE A 340 19.08 -9.83 16.28
N VAL A 341 17.98 -10.51 16.57
CA VAL A 341 17.91 -11.71 17.38
C VAL A 341 18.64 -12.90 16.74
N GLU A 342 18.66 -12.99 15.41
CA GLU A 342 19.47 -14.00 14.67
C GLU A 342 20.94 -14.03 15.07
N LYS A 343 21.48 -12.89 15.53
CA LYS A 343 22.88 -12.80 15.96
C LYS A 343 23.09 -13.26 17.41
N LEU A 344 22.00 -13.49 18.13
CA LEU A 344 22.01 -13.95 19.53
C LEU A 344 21.75 -15.46 19.63
N LEU A 345 21.23 -16.08 18.56
CA LEU A 345 20.96 -17.53 18.43
C LEU A 345 22.18 -18.26 17.87
#